data_3651bd4a88b6def39b15a03b1ab47c8f
#
_entry.id   3651bd4a88b6def39b15a03b1ab47c8f
#
_cell.length_a   1.000
_cell.length_b   1.000
_cell.length_c   1.000
_cell.angle_alpha   90.00
_cell.angle_beta   90.00
_cell.angle_gamma   90.00
#
_symmetry.space_group_name_H-M   'P 1'
#
loop_
_entity.id
_entity.type
_entity.pdbx_description
1 polymer ?
#
loop_
_entity_poly.entity_id
_entity_poly.type
_entity_poly.pdbx_seq_one_letter_code
_entity_poly.pdbx_strand_id
1 'polypeptide(L)'
;LYALETNAAGLAIGAKGVPVLSFSNNAQVAGGNVFVLGPTFANTANRLMAFAAAQGKSRIAIVFDDNQSGQLARRAIEQAARNAGVSVVTANGYALSQQGIIEAVPGIAQAILATQADAVIFTADTAAALPLVSQLLADKGIDPAVIQYMGLSRWDVPATAISLPALQNGWFARPDPTLFAEFSARYSEIHADAPLPLAGLAYDGIAAIGALVRARGTGALQPKGLAQGSGFLGVNGVFRLLPDGTNERALAIAKINNNQVIEIDPAPRYFANTGF
;
A
#
# COMPACT_ATOMS: atom_id res chain seq x y z
N LEU A 1 6.11 13.19 -8.93
CA LEU A 1 6.21 13.01 -10.40
C LEU A 1 5.27 11.92 -10.84
N TYR A 2 4.49 12.17 -11.88
CA TYR A 2 3.70 11.13 -12.55
C TYR A 2 4.60 10.15 -13.30
N ALA A 3 4.06 9.01 -13.76
CA ALA A 3 4.86 7.97 -14.39
C ALA A 3 5.62 8.46 -15.63
N LEU A 4 5.00 9.33 -16.44
CA LEU A 4 5.62 9.88 -17.65
C LEU A 4 6.83 10.75 -17.34
N GLU A 5 6.71 11.69 -16.39
CA GLU A 5 7.82 12.57 -15.98
C GLU A 5 8.94 11.77 -15.32
N THR A 6 8.61 10.73 -14.56
CA THR A 6 9.60 9.83 -13.96
C THR A 6 10.40 9.10 -15.02
N ASN A 7 9.74 8.55 -16.04
CA ASN A 7 10.40 7.88 -17.15
C ASN A 7 11.28 8.85 -17.96
N ALA A 8 10.76 10.05 -18.26
CA ALA A 8 11.52 11.09 -18.97
C ALA A 8 12.79 11.50 -18.20
N ALA A 9 12.68 11.72 -16.89
CA ALA A 9 13.82 12.03 -16.03
C ALA A 9 14.84 10.88 -16.00
N GLY A 10 14.37 9.63 -15.85
CA GLY A 10 15.20 8.44 -15.86
C GLY A 10 16.02 8.31 -17.17
N LEU A 11 15.37 8.50 -18.30
CA LEU A 11 16.02 8.47 -19.62
C LEU A 11 17.04 9.61 -19.78
N ALA A 12 16.68 10.84 -19.38
CA ALA A 12 17.53 12.03 -19.56
C ALA A 12 18.87 11.93 -18.81
N ILE A 13 18.87 11.35 -17.61
CA ILE A 13 20.07 11.28 -16.77
C ILE A 13 20.64 9.86 -16.59
N GLY A 14 19.95 8.85 -17.12
CA GLY A 14 20.36 7.45 -17.00
C GLY A 14 21.75 7.17 -17.54
N ALA A 15 22.10 7.76 -18.70
CA ALA A 15 23.42 7.63 -19.30
C ALA A 15 24.56 8.19 -18.43
N LYS A 16 24.25 9.05 -17.47
CA LYS A 16 25.21 9.62 -16.50
C LYS A 16 25.33 8.77 -15.22
N GLY A 17 24.58 7.66 -15.11
CA GLY A 17 24.55 6.82 -13.93
C GLY A 17 23.95 7.47 -12.68
N VAL A 18 23.22 8.58 -12.83
CA VAL A 18 22.62 9.31 -11.71
C VAL A 18 21.28 8.68 -11.36
N PRO A 19 21.08 8.22 -10.12
CA PRO A 19 19.79 7.66 -9.70
C PRO A 19 18.70 8.72 -9.62
N VAL A 20 17.47 8.32 -9.96
CA VAL A 20 16.24 9.11 -9.79
C VAL A 20 15.44 8.53 -8.65
N LEU A 21 15.16 9.30 -7.61
CA LEU A 21 14.19 8.94 -6.58
C LEU A 21 12.82 9.52 -6.96
N SER A 22 11.92 8.64 -7.37
CA SER A 22 10.56 9.02 -7.80
C SER A 22 9.58 8.91 -6.63
N PHE A 23 8.73 9.91 -6.45
CA PHE A 23 7.62 9.88 -5.50
C PHE A 23 6.41 9.08 -6.01
N SER A 24 6.51 8.50 -7.20
CA SER A 24 5.48 7.60 -7.73
C SER A 24 5.25 6.42 -6.79
N ASN A 25 4.02 5.92 -6.77
CA ASN A 25 3.64 4.64 -6.18
C ASN A 25 3.49 3.53 -7.25
N ASN A 26 3.71 3.86 -8.52
CA ASN A 26 3.62 2.90 -9.61
C ASN A 26 4.96 2.15 -9.77
N ALA A 27 4.98 0.87 -9.39
CA ALA A 27 6.15 0.01 -9.52
C ALA A 27 6.62 -0.18 -10.98
N GLN A 28 5.77 0.07 -11.99
CA GLN A 28 6.13 -0.09 -13.40
C GLN A 28 7.14 0.95 -13.91
N VAL A 29 7.32 2.07 -13.19
CA VAL A 29 8.33 3.07 -13.55
C VAL A 29 9.68 2.80 -12.91
N ALA A 30 9.78 1.78 -12.06
CA ALA A 30 11.03 1.35 -11.44
C ALA A 30 11.94 0.63 -12.43
N GLY A 31 13.23 0.71 -12.19
CA GLY A 31 14.25 -0.02 -12.95
C GLY A 31 15.35 0.88 -13.51
N GLY A 32 16.45 0.29 -13.90
CA GLY A 32 17.63 1.02 -14.34
C GLY A 32 18.18 1.93 -13.25
N ASN A 33 18.06 3.24 -13.46
CA ASN A 33 18.44 4.26 -12.47
C ASN A 33 17.27 4.88 -11.71
N VAL A 34 16.02 4.39 -11.92
CA VAL A 34 14.81 4.91 -11.27
C VAL A 34 14.43 4.05 -10.08
N PHE A 35 14.33 4.68 -8.91
CA PHE A 35 13.87 4.09 -7.67
C PHE A 35 12.55 4.75 -7.23
N VAL A 36 11.55 3.92 -6.96
CA VAL A 36 10.24 4.36 -6.48
C VAL A 36 10.26 4.50 -4.96
N LEU A 37 9.85 5.66 -4.42
CA LEU A 37 9.74 5.92 -2.98
C LEU A 37 8.32 5.77 -2.47
N GLY A 38 7.31 6.00 -3.31
CA GLY A 38 5.91 5.89 -2.90
C GLY A 38 5.52 4.47 -2.52
N PRO A 39 4.55 4.31 -1.60
CA PRO A 39 4.04 2.99 -1.23
C PRO A 39 3.34 2.34 -2.42
N THR A 40 3.84 1.19 -2.86
CA THR A 40 3.29 0.43 -3.98
C THR A 40 2.16 -0.50 -3.52
N PHE A 41 1.34 -1.00 -4.44
CA PHE A 41 0.35 -2.04 -4.13
C PHE A 41 0.98 -3.28 -3.50
N ALA A 42 2.19 -3.64 -3.93
CA ALA A 42 2.92 -4.79 -3.38
C ALA A 42 3.26 -4.60 -1.90
N ASN A 43 3.61 -3.39 -1.44
CA ASN A 43 3.89 -3.15 -0.02
C ASN A 43 2.69 -3.47 0.85
N THR A 44 1.53 -2.89 0.49
CA THR A 44 0.28 -3.09 1.23
C THR A 44 -0.21 -4.54 1.13
N ALA A 45 -0.21 -5.11 -0.08
CA ALA A 45 -0.66 -6.48 -0.31
C ALA A 45 0.18 -7.50 0.47
N ASN A 46 1.52 -7.42 0.43
CA ASN A 46 2.40 -8.32 1.17
C ASN A 46 2.14 -8.23 2.68
N ARG A 47 1.99 -7.01 3.21
CA ARG A 47 1.73 -6.80 4.63
C ARG A 47 0.38 -7.38 5.06
N LEU A 48 -0.68 -7.11 4.28
CA LEU A 48 -2.03 -7.62 4.57
C LEU A 48 -2.11 -9.14 4.45
N MET A 49 -1.55 -9.74 3.39
CA MET A 49 -1.60 -11.19 3.20
C MET A 49 -0.81 -11.93 4.27
N ALA A 50 0.38 -11.43 4.65
CA ALA A 50 1.15 -12.03 5.75
C ALA A 50 0.39 -11.96 7.09
N PHE A 51 -0.25 -10.81 7.38
CA PHE A 51 -1.06 -10.67 8.58
C PHE A 51 -2.31 -11.55 8.54
N ALA A 52 -3.02 -11.60 7.40
CA ALA A 52 -4.19 -12.46 7.22
C ALA A 52 -3.85 -13.93 7.45
N ALA A 53 -2.75 -14.42 6.88
CA ALA A 53 -2.25 -15.78 7.14
C ALA A 53 -1.99 -16.03 8.62
N ALA A 54 -1.32 -15.09 9.31
CA ALA A 54 -1.05 -15.20 10.75
C ALA A 54 -2.34 -15.19 11.60
N GLN A 55 -3.43 -14.56 11.11
CA GLN A 55 -4.74 -14.58 11.73
C GLN A 55 -5.62 -15.76 11.30
N GLY A 56 -5.06 -16.73 10.59
CA GLY A 56 -5.76 -17.95 10.15
C GLY A 56 -6.69 -17.75 8.95
N LYS A 57 -6.61 -16.61 8.25
CA LYS A 57 -7.33 -16.40 7.00
C LYS A 57 -6.56 -17.06 5.85
N SER A 58 -7.22 -17.94 5.12
CA SER A 58 -6.56 -18.76 4.11
C SER A 58 -7.23 -18.71 2.72
N ARG A 59 -8.45 -18.22 2.64
CA ARG A 59 -9.31 -18.24 1.45
C ARG A 59 -9.74 -16.82 1.11
N ILE A 60 -8.95 -16.15 0.27
CA ILE A 60 -9.09 -14.72 -0.04
C ILE A 60 -9.91 -14.53 -1.31
N ALA A 61 -10.97 -13.72 -1.24
CA ALA A 61 -11.66 -13.18 -2.41
C ALA A 61 -11.10 -11.80 -2.74
N ILE A 62 -10.89 -11.51 -4.03
CA ILE A 62 -10.48 -10.19 -4.51
C ILE A 62 -11.67 -9.52 -5.20
N VAL A 63 -11.96 -8.28 -4.80
CA VAL A 63 -12.95 -7.40 -5.45
C VAL A 63 -12.21 -6.18 -5.97
N PHE A 64 -12.20 -5.98 -7.29
CA PHE A 64 -11.32 -4.99 -7.91
C PHE A 64 -12.02 -4.15 -8.99
N ASP A 65 -11.54 -2.92 -9.18
CA ASP A 65 -11.96 -2.05 -10.27
C ASP A 65 -11.48 -2.63 -11.61
N ASP A 66 -12.38 -2.83 -12.58
CA ASP A 66 -12.00 -3.38 -13.89
C ASP A 66 -11.38 -2.30 -14.78
N ASN A 67 -10.22 -1.82 -14.35
CA ASN A 67 -9.37 -0.88 -15.07
C ASN A 67 -7.89 -1.26 -14.90
N GLN A 68 -7.00 -0.54 -15.55
CA GLN A 68 -5.56 -0.84 -15.50
C GLN A 68 -5.00 -0.84 -14.05
N SER A 69 -5.41 0.10 -13.21
CA SER A 69 -4.96 0.19 -11.81
C SER A 69 -5.44 -1.00 -10.99
N GLY A 70 -6.74 -1.34 -11.11
CA GLY A 70 -7.32 -2.49 -10.40
C GLY A 70 -6.71 -3.82 -10.83
N GLN A 71 -6.37 -3.98 -12.11
CA GLN A 71 -5.67 -5.16 -12.62
C GLN A 71 -4.23 -5.25 -12.08
N LEU A 72 -3.53 -4.13 -11.93
CA LEU A 72 -2.20 -4.11 -11.28
C LEU A 72 -2.30 -4.46 -9.79
N ALA A 73 -3.29 -3.88 -9.11
CA ALA A 73 -3.57 -4.16 -7.71
C ALA A 73 -3.92 -5.64 -7.49
N ARG A 74 -4.80 -6.22 -8.32
CA ARG A 74 -5.14 -7.65 -8.30
C ARG A 74 -3.90 -8.53 -8.40
N ARG A 75 -3.03 -8.26 -9.39
CA ARG A 75 -1.77 -9.04 -9.54
C ARG A 75 -0.85 -8.93 -8.34
N ALA A 76 -0.76 -7.75 -7.72
CA ALA A 76 0.03 -7.56 -6.51
C ALA A 76 -0.54 -8.38 -5.34
N ILE A 77 -1.87 -8.43 -5.18
CA ILE A 77 -2.54 -9.25 -4.16
C ILE A 77 -2.32 -10.74 -4.43
N GLU A 78 -2.48 -11.20 -5.67
CA GLU A 78 -2.24 -12.60 -6.04
C GLU A 78 -0.80 -13.05 -5.75
N GLN A 79 0.18 -12.19 -6.03
CA GLN A 79 1.57 -12.47 -5.72
C GLN A 79 1.81 -12.50 -4.21
N ALA A 80 1.26 -11.53 -3.47
CA ALA A 80 1.37 -11.47 -2.02
C ALA A 80 0.71 -12.68 -1.34
N ALA A 81 -0.43 -13.14 -1.86
CA ALA A 81 -1.11 -14.34 -1.39
C ALA A 81 -0.24 -15.60 -1.55
N ARG A 82 0.39 -15.76 -2.72
CA ARG A 82 1.36 -16.87 -2.94
C ARG A 82 2.52 -16.80 -1.94
N ASN A 83 3.09 -15.62 -1.72
CA ASN A 83 4.20 -15.42 -0.79
C ASN A 83 3.81 -15.74 0.66
N ALA A 84 2.57 -15.46 1.05
CA ALA A 84 2.03 -15.71 2.38
C ALA A 84 1.45 -17.13 2.56
N GLY A 85 1.39 -17.95 1.50
CA GLY A 85 0.83 -19.30 1.55
C GLY A 85 -0.70 -19.34 1.72
N VAL A 86 -1.41 -18.26 1.31
CA VAL A 86 -2.88 -18.19 1.29
C VAL A 86 -3.40 -18.33 -0.14
N SER A 87 -4.64 -18.80 -0.28
CA SER A 87 -5.26 -19.06 -1.59
C SER A 87 -6.17 -17.92 -2.01
N VAL A 88 -5.99 -17.37 -3.20
CA VAL A 88 -7.01 -16.57 -3.85
C VAL A 88 -8.05 -17.50 -4.45
N VAL A 89 -9.25 -17.55 -3.86
CA VAL A 89 -10.32 -18.48 -4.24
C VAL A 89 -11.24 -17.93 -5.30
N THR A 90 -11.35 -16.60 -5.40
CA THR A 90 -12.06 -15.90 -6.48
C THR A 90 -11.52 -14.49 -6.65
N ALA A 91 -11.63 -13.94 -7.87
CA ALA A 91 -11.27 -12.57 -8.18
C ALA A 91 -12.30 -12.00 -9.17
N ASN A 92 -13.03 -10.99 -8.74
CA ASN A 92 -14.14 -10.43 -9.50
C ASN A 92 -13.98 -8.93 -9.70
N GLY A 93 -14.06 -8.50 -10.94
CA GLY A 93 -14.02 -7.10 -11.33
C GLY A 93 -15.40 -6.48 -11.45
N TYR A 94 -15.47 -5.16 -11.33
CA TYR A 94 -16.65 -4.36 -11.64
C TYR A 94 -16.25 -3.11 -12.44
N ALA A 95 -17.12 -2.66 -13.33
CA ALA A 95 -16.92 -1.39 -14.03
C ALA A 95 -17.03 -0.22 -13.04
N LEU A 96 -16.07 0.75 -13.10
CA LEU A 96 -15.98 1.87 -12.16
C LEU A 96 -17.08 2.92 -12.45
N SER A 97 -18.31 2.54 -12.17
CA SER A 97 -19.49 3.40 -12.21
C SER A 97 -20.52 2.87 -11.22
N GLN A 98 -21.43 3.73 -10.77
CA GLN A 98 -22.50 3.31 -9.86
C GLN A 98 -23.30 2.14 -10.44
N GLN A 99 -23.69 2.24 -11.70
CA GLN A 99 -24.45 1.19 -12.39
C GLN A 99 -23.66 -0.11 -12.51
N GLY A 100 -22.36 -0.03 -12.91
CA GLY A 100 -21.51 -1.22 -13.03
C GLY A 100 -21.29 -1.94 -11.71
N ILE A 101 -21.19 -1.21 -10.58
CA ILE A 101 -21.10 -1.81 -9.25
C ILE A 101 -22.42 -2.53 -8.92
N ILE A 102 -23.58 -1.87 -9.11
CA ILE A 102 -24.89 -2.46 -8.81
C ILE A 102 -25.13 -3.74 -9.62
N GLU A 103 -24.75 -3.76 -10.89
CA GLU A 103 -24.89 -4.93 -11.75
C GLU A 103 -23.95 -6.08 -11.40
N ALA A 104 -22.70 -5.77 -10.98
CA ALA A 104 -21.69 -6.78 -10.68
C ALA A 104 -21.87 -7.43 -9.30
N VAL A 105 -22.32 -6.67 -8.29
CA VAL A 105 -22.35 -7.13 -6.88
C VAL A 105 -23.09 -8.43 -6.66
N PRO A 106 -24.27 -8.73 -7.26
CA PRO A 106 -24.93 -10.02 -7.03
C PRO A 106 -24.07 -11.22 -7.45
N GLY A 107 -23.39 -11.15 -8.59
CA GLY A 107 -22.48 -12.21 -9.06
C GLY A 107 -21.23 -12.31 -8.19
N ILE A 108 -20.68 -11.19 -7.74
CA ILE A 108 -19.53 -11.14 -6.82
C ILE A 108 -19.89 -11.81 -5.50
N ALA A 109 -21.03 -11.45 -4.89
CA ALA A 109 -21.49 -12.05 -3.64
C ALA A 109 -21.68 -13.56 -3.76
N GLN A 110 -22.32 -14.01 -4.86
CA GLN A 110 -22.48 -15.45 -5.14
C GLN A 110 -21.14 -16.17 -5.24
N ALA A 111 -20.15 -15.60 -5.92
CA ALA A 111 -18.83 -16.19 -6.07
C ALA A 111 -18.09 -16.27 -4.71
N ILE A 112 -18.19 -15.24 -3.86
CA ILE A 112 -17.58 -15.23 -2.53
C ILE A 112 -18.18 -16.35 -1.66
N LEU A 113 -19.52 -16.48 -1.62
CA LEU A 113 -20.22 -17.49 -0.84
C LEU A 113 -19.92 -18.92 -1.37
N ALA A 114 -20.00 -19.12 -2.70
CA ALA A 114 -19.75 -20.43 -3.31
C ALA A 114 -18.31 -20.92 -3.08
N THR A 115 -17.35 -20.01 -3.02
CA THR A 115 -15.95 -20.35 -2.75
C THR A 115 -15.61 -20.38 -1.26
N GLN A 116 -16.55 -20.12 -0.37
CA GLN A 116 -16.34 -20.10 1.07
C GLN A 116 -15.12 -19.23 1.46
N ALA A 117 -15.01 -18.04 0.88
CA ALA A 117 -13.96 -17.09 1.23
C ALA A 117 -14.08 -16.68 2.70
N ASP A 118 -12.96 -16.64 3.41
CA ASP A 118 -12.91 -16.20 4.83
C ASP A 118 -12.47 -14.74 4.96
N ALA A 119 -12.00 -14.15 3.85
CA ALA A 119 -11.71 -12.73 3.75
C ALA A 119 -11.94 -12.19 2.34
N VAL A 120 -12.27 -10.89 2.25
CA VAL A 120 -12.41 -10.14 1.00
C VAL A 120 -11.45 -8.97 1.03
N ILE A 121 -10.62 -8.82 -0.02
CA ILE A 121 -9.77 -7.66 -0.18
C ILE A 121 -10.28 -6.78 -1.32
N PHE A 122 -10.44 -5.48 -1.03
CA PHE A 122 -10.91 -4.46 -1.97
C PHE A 122 -9.73 -3.66 -2.53
N THR A 123 -9.71 -3.44 -3.84
CA THR A 123 -8.81 -2.46 -4.46
C THR A 123 -9.41 -1.07 -4.50
N ALA A 124 -10.70 -0.96 -4.27
CA ALA A 124 -11.50 0.25 -4.35
C ALA A 124 -10.95 1.41 -3.51
N ASP A 125 -11.02 2.61 -4.09
CA ASP A 125 -10.71 3.85 -3.40
C ASP A 125 -11.82 4.23 -2.41
N THR A 126 -11.43 4.73 -1.24
CA THR A 126 -12.32 5.16 -0.16
C THR A 126 -13.22 6.34 -0.53
N ALA A 127 -12.75 7.21 -1.43
CA ALA A 127 -13.50 8.38 -1.89
C ALA A 127 -14.43 8.08 -3.07
N ALA A 128 -14.35 6.89 -3.65
CA ALA A 128 -15.10 6.54 -4.88
C ALA A 128 -15.97 5.29 -4.68
N ALA A 129 -15.46 4.12 -5.06
CA ALA A 129 -16.27 2.90 -5.17
C ALA A 129 -16.45 2.15 -3.85
N LEU A 130 -15.50 2.25 -2.91
CA LEU A 130 -15.50 1.43 -1.69
C LEU A 130 -16.77 1.55 -0.85
N PRO A 131 -17.31 2.77 -0.58
CA PRO A 131 -18.53 2.90 0.22
C PRO A 131 -19.71 2.12 -0.37
N LEU A 132 -19.88 2.21 -1.69
CA LEU A 132 -21.00 1.55 -2.37
C LEU A 132 -20.80 0.03 -2.47
N VAL A 133 -19.63 -0.43 -2.94
CA VAL A 133 -19.40 -1.86 -3.14
C VAL A 133 -19.38 -2.63 -1.82
N SER A 134 -18.79 -2.06 -0.76
CA SER A 134 -18.76 -2.71 0.55
C SER A 134 -20.16 -2.84 1.19
N GLN A 135 -20.97 -1.78 1.08
CA GLN A 135 -22.34 -1.80 1.60
C GLN A 135 -23.21 -2.79 0.83
N LEU A 136 -23.19 -2.73 -0.51
CA LEU A 136 -24.01 -3.64 -1.31
C LEU A 136 -23.61 -5.12 -1.15
N LEU A 137 -22.33 -5.43 -0.93
CA LEU A 137 -21.91 -6.79 -0.60
C LEU A 137 -22.43 -7.23 0.76
N ALA A 138 -22.38 -6.37 1.77
CA ALA A 138 -22.97 -6.66 3.08
C ALA A 138 -24.49 -6.93 2.97
N ASP A 139 -25.21 -6.12 2.19
CA ASP A 139 -26.64 -6.30 1.92
C ASP A 139 -26.96 -7.61 1.17
N LYS A 140 -25.98 -8.19 0.47
CA LYS A 140 -26.06 -9.50 -0.21
C LYS A 140 -25.55 -10.66 0.65
N GLY A 141 -25.35 -10.46 1.94
CA GLY A 141 -24.99 -11.51 2.89
C GLY A 141 -23.49 -11.75 3.05
N ILE A 142 -22.63 -10.89 2.49
CA ILE A 142 -21.19 -10.90 2.77
C ILE A 142 -20.98 -10.07 4.05
N ASP A 143 -21.29 -10.69 5.19
CA ASP A 143 -21.29 -10.03 6.49
C ASP A 143 -19.85 -9.74 6.96
N PRO A 144 -19.45 -8.46 7.16
CA PRO A 144 -18.12 -8.12 7.65
C PRO A 144 -17.83 -8.59 9.09
N ALA A 145 -18.83 -9.03 9.83
CA ALA A 145 -18.64 -9.68 11.13
C ALA A 145 -18.16 -11.13 11.02
N VAL A 146 -18.38 -11.79 9.86
CA VAL A 146 -18.02 -13.19 9.60
C VAL A 146 -16.88 -13.28 8.61
N ILE A 147 -16.98 -12.56 7.50
CA ILE A 147 -15.96 -12.54 6.41
C ILE A 147 -15.12 -11.27 6.60
N GLN A 148 -13.84 -11.43 6.81
CA GLN A 148 -12.93 -10.31 7.08
C GLN A 148 -12.79 -9.39 5.86
N TYR A 149 -13.18 -8.14 5.99
CA TYR A 149 -12.94 -7.12 4.97
C TYR A 149 -11.54 -6.53 5.13
N MET A 150 -10.84 -6.36 4.00
CA MET A 150 -9.49 -5.78 3.95
C MET A 150 -9.39 -4.74 2.83
N GLY A 151 -8.68 -3.65 3.08
CA GLY A 151 -8.45 -2.58 2.11
C GLY A 151 -7.03 -2.53 1.60
N LEU A 152 -6.84 -2.57 0.29
CA LEU A 152 -5.54 -2.29 -0.31
C LEU A 152 -5.20 -0.79 -0.21
N SER A 153 -6.19 0.08 -0.22
CA SER A 153 -6.07 1.50 0.09
C SER A 153 -6.17 1.77 1.60
N ARG A 154 -5.72 2.94 2.03
CA ARG A 154 -5.90 3.39 3.41
C ARG A 154 -7.36 3.78 3.64
N TRP A 155 -7.98 3.19 4.65
CA TRP A 155 -9.38 3.48 5.01
C TRP A 155 -9.54 4.61 6.02
N ASP A 156 -8.45 5.12 6.54
CA ASP A 156 -8.41 6.30 7.39
C ASP A 156 -8.25 7.63 6.62
N VAL A 157 -8.22 7.57 5.29
CA VAL A 157 -8.11 8.74 4.40
C VAL A 157 -9.08 8.58 3.23
N PRO A 158 -10.08 9.47 3.08
CA PRO A 158 -10.48 10.53 4.02
C PRO A 158 -11.08 9.99 5.31
N ALA A 159 -11.03 10.77 6.39
CA ALA A 159 -11.53 10.34 7.70
C ALA A 159 -13.02 9.99 7.72
N THR A 160 -13.79 10.43 6.74
CA THR A 160 -15.23 10.08 6.60
C THR A 160 -15.48 8.60 6.37
N ALA A 161 -14.52 7.87 5.79
CA ALA A 161 -14.67 6.44 5.53
C ALA A 161 -14.73 5.59 6.82
N ILE A 162 -14.12 6.05 7.92
CA ILE A 162 -14.11 5.30 9.18
C ILE A 162 -15.49 5.15 9.83
N SER A 163 -16.47 5.97 9.44
CA SER A 163 -17.85 5.89 9.95
C SER A 163 -18.75 4.95 9.15
N LEU A 164 -18.26 4.37 8.06
CA LEU A 164 -19.05 3.45 7.22
C LEU A 164 -19.31 2.13 7.95
N PRO A 165 -20.59 1.70 8.10
CA PRO A 165 -20.93 0.48 8.83
C PRO A 165 -20.26 -0.77 8.27
N ALA A 166 -20.23 -0.93 6.95
CA ALA A 166 -19.64 -2.08 6.29
C ALA A 166 -18.11 -2.19 6.45
N LEU A 167 -17.44 -1.12 6.86
CA LEU A 167 -15.98 -1.12 7.07
C LEU A 167 -15.60 -1.35 8.53
N GLN A 168 -16.56 -1.46 9.45
CA GLN A 168 -16.26 -1.76 10.85
C GLN A 168 -15.61 -3.15 10.96
N ASN A 169 -14.61 -3.29 11.81
CA ASN A 169 -13.71 -4.43 11.95
C ASN A 169 -12.80 -4.72 10.73
N GLY A 170 -12.91 -3.95 9.66
CA GLY A 170 -12.07 -4.11 8.47
C GLY A 170 -10.61 -3.71 8.72
N TRP A 171 -9.69 -4.38 8.02
CA TRP A 171 -8.24 -4.20 8.13
C TRP A 171 -7.66 -3.43 6.96
N PHE A 172 -6.68 -2.61 7.24
CA PHE A 172 -5.88 -1.95 6.20
C PHE A 172 -4.46 -1.68 6.70
N ALA A 173 -3.51 -1.54 5.78
CA ALA A 173 -2.14 -1.21 6.13
C ALA A 173 -1.90 0.29 6.03
N ARG A 174 -1.06 0.83 6.94
CA ARG A 174 -0.68 2.25 6.96
C ARG A 174 0.75 2.44 7.46
N PRO A 175 1.41 3.57 7.15
CA PRO A 175 2.65 3.96 7.79
C PRO A 175 2.50 4.09 9.32
N ASP A 176 3.62 4.00 10.05
CA ASP A 176 3.63 4.31 11.48
C ASP A 176 3.13 5.75 11.71
N PRO A 177 2.01 5.93 12.43
CA PRO A 177 1.42 7.25 12.62
C PRO A 177 2.27 8.17 13.51
N THR A 178 3.07 7.59 14.41
CA THR A 178 3.86 8.34 15.40
C THR A 178 4.96 9.14 14.73
N LEU A 179 5.74 8.48 13.85
CA LEU A 179 6.86 9.14 13.15
C LEU A 179 6.38 10.28 12.25
N PHE A 180 5.25 10.07 11.54
CA PHE A 180 4.69 11.13 10.71
C PHE A 180 4.11 12.28 11.54
N ALA A 181 3.50 12.00 12.70
CA ALA A 181 3.01 13.03 13.60
C ALA A 181 4.13 13.90 14.16
N GLU A 182 5.25 13.29 14.57
CA GLU A 182 6.45 14.02 15.02
C GLU A 182 7.04 14.91 13.91
N PHE A 183 7.10 14.40 12.68
CA PHE A 183 7.52 15.18 11.51
C PHE A 183 6.56 16.34 11.25
N SER A 184 5.24 16.08 11.29
CA SER A 184 4.21 17.08 11.05
C SER A 184 4.27 18.22 12.08
N ALA A 185 4.46 17.90 13.36
CA ALA A 185 4.61 18.90 14.42
C ALA A 185 5.81 19.83 14.14
N ARG A 186 6.99 19.26 13.88
CA ARG A 186 8.20 20.04 13.58
C ARG A 186 8.06 20.86 12.29
N TYR A 187 7.41 20.30 11.27
CA TYR A 187 7.15 21.00 10.02
C TYR A 187 6.26 22.24 10.25
N SER A 188 5.18 22.06 11.01
CA SER A 188 4.22 23.14 11.29
C SER A 188 4.82 24.27 12.15
N GLU A 189 5.76 23.95 13.05
CA GLU A 189 6.51 24.98 13.82
C GLU A 189 7.32 25.91 12.90
N ILE A 190 7.83 25.39 11.79
CA ILE A 190 8.69 26.15 10.85
C ILE A 190 7.85 26.85 9.77
N HIS A 191 6.82 26.18 9.26
CA HIS A 191 6.10 26.60 8.05
C HIS A 191 4.67 27.11 8.33
N ALA A 192 4.21 27.08 9.57
CA ALA A 192 2.85 27.45 10.02
C ALA A 192 1.69 26.67 9.39
N ASP A 193 1.99 25.68 8.53
CA ASP A 193 1.02 24.81 7.84
C ASP A 193 1.34 23.33 8.09
N ALA A 194 0.34 22.47 7.98
CA ALA A 194 0.56 21.02 8.02
C ALA A 194 1.23 20.52 6.71
N PRO A 195 2.19 19.59 6.81
CA PRO A 195 2.82 19.05 5.61
C PRO A 195 1.84 18.20 4.81
N LEU A 196 1.91 18.29 3.48
CA LEU A 196 1.25 17.34 2.61
C LEU A 196 1.88 15.94 2.79
N PRO A 197 1.13 14.84 2.61
CA PRO A 197 1.69 13.48 2.72
C PRO A 197 2.93 13.24 1.84
N LEU A 198 3.00 13.90 0.69
CA LEU A 198 4.13 13.84 -0.23
C LEU A 198 5.42 14.45 0.36
N ALA A 199 5.30 15.42 1.26
CA ALA A 199 6.45 16.03 1.93
C ALA A 199 7.23 15.00 2.77
N GLY A 200 6.53 14.03 3.39
CA GLY A 200 7.17 12.93 4.11
C GLY A 200 8.02 12.04 3.20
N LEU A 201 7.57 11.76 1.97
CA LEU A 201 8.36 11.00 1.00
C LEU A 201 9.61 11.77 0.55
N ALA A 202 9.47 13.08 0.34
CA ALA A 202 10.61 13.94 0.00
C ALA A 202 11.64 13.96 1.14
N TYR A 203 11.17 14.10 2.38
CA TYR A 203 12.03 14.03 3.56
C TYR A 203 12.76 12.68 3.64
N ASP A 204 12.05 11.56 3.49
CA ASP A 204 12.62 10.20 3.51
C ASP A 204 13.72 10.04 2.45
N GLY A 205 13.47 10.53 1.22
CA GLY A 205 14.44 10.47 0.12
C GLY A 205 15.72 11.26 0.42
N ILE A 206 15.57 12.50 0.90
CA ILE A 206 16.73 13.34 1.24
C ILE A 206 17.48 12.80 2.46
N ALA A 207 16.77 12.29 3.47
CA ALA A 207 17.38 11.68 4.64
C ALA A 207 18.21 10.44 4.27
N ALA A 208 17.70 9.59 3.36
CA ALA A 208 18.42 8.44 2.84
C ALA A 208 19.70 8.84 2.09
N ILE A 209 19.62 9.85 1.21
CA ILE A 209 20.78 10.41 0.51
C ILE A 209 21.82 10.93 1.53
N GLY A 210 21.38 11.73 2.50
CA GLY A 210 22.24 12.28 3.53
C GLY A 210 22.92 11.20 4.38
N ALA A 211 22.20 10.14 4.76
CA ALA A 211 22.74 9.01 5.49
C ALA A 211 23.83 8.28 4.69
N LEU A 212 23.60 8.02 3.40
CA LEU A 212 24.57 7.38 2.50
C LEU A 212 25.83 8.21 2.33
N VAL A 213 25.68 9.50 2.04
CA VAL A 213 26.82 10.41 1.86
C VAL A 213 27.65 10.51 3.13
N ARG A 214 27.00 10.60 4.29
CA ARG A 214 27.70 10.64 5.59
C ARG A 214 28.48 9.37 5.89
N ALA A 215 27.91 8.22 5.53
CA ALA A 215 28.52 6.91 5.83
C ALA A 215 29.62 6.52 4.84
N ARG A 216 29.50 6.87 3.56
CA ARG A 216 30.34 6.31 2.48
C ARG A 216 30.79 7.33 1.43
N GLY A 217 30.50 8.63 1.64
CA GLY A 217 30.76 9.68 0.66
C GLY A 217 29.82 9.67 -0.53
N THR A 218 29.98 10.63 -1.44
CA THR A 218 29.11 10.81 -2.63
C THR A 218 29.17 9.63 -3.62
N GLY A 219 30.25 8.84 -3.61
CA GLY A 219 30.36 7.62 -4.41
C GLY A 219 29.32 6.54 -4.06
N ALA A 220 28.68 6.62 -2.89
CA ALA A 220 27.57 5.75 -2.50
C ALA A 220 26.24 6.08 -3.22
N LEU A 221 26.14 7.22 -3.88
CA LEU A 221 24.96 7.64 -4.64
C LEU A 221 24.94 6.98 -6.03
N GLN A 222 25.13 5.69 -6.06
CA GLN A 222 25.00 4.83 -7.24
C GLN A 222 23.83 3.86 -7.01
N PRO A 223 23.19 3.30 -8.03
CA PRO A 223 22.08 2.37 -7.87
C PRO A 223 22.36 1.26 -6.86
N LYS A 224 23.55 0.65 -6.88
CA LYS A 224 23.95 -0.38 -5.91
C LYS A 224 24.08 0.14 -4.46
N GLY A 225 24.43 1.41 -4.28
CA GLY A 225 24.56 2.01 -2.96
C GLY A 225 23.22 2.37 -2.34
N LEU A 226 22.23 2.69 -3.17
CA LEU A 226 20.86 2.96 -2.74
C LEU A 226 20.11 1.69 -2.32
N ALA A 227 20.32 0.58 -3.06
CA ALA A 227 19.69 -0.71 -2.79
C ALA A 227 20.46 -1.47 -1.68
N GLN A 228 20.22 -1.11 -0.42
CA GLN A 228 20.87 -1.78 0.74
C GLN A 228 19.86 -2.53 1.61
N GLY A 229 20.26 -3.74 2.06
CA GLY A 229 19.39 -4.65 2.80
C GLY A 229 18.88 -4.10 4.14
N SER A 230 19.69 -3.29 4.85
CA SER A 230 19.30 -2.68 6.13
C SER A 230 18.18 -1.63 6.00
N GLY A 231 18.07 -1.00 4.83
CA GLY A 231 17.12 0.07 4.60
C GLY A 231 17.46 1.38 5.34
N PHE A 232 16.45 2.23 5.45
CA PHE A 232 16.51 3.57 6.04
C PHE A 232 15.34 3.75 6.99
N LEU A 233 15.54 4.52 8.04
CA LEU A 233 14.44 5.01 8.89
C LEU A 233 13.99 6.36 8.36
N GLY A 234 12.73 6.45 7.95
CA GLY A 234 12.08 7.67 7.50
C GLY A 234 10.91 8.08 8.39
N VAL A 235 10.27 9.20 8.05
CA VAL A 235 9.08 9.70 8.77
C VAL A 235 7.81 8.90 8.45
N ASN A 236 7.84 8.10 7.39
CA ASN A 236 6.79 7.14 7.05
C ASN A 236 7.15 5.69 7.49
N GLY A 237 8.06 5.53 8.44
CA GLY A 237 8.54 4.23 8.88
C GLY A 237 9.82 3.77 8.18
N VAL A 238 10.23 2.55 8.46
CA VAL A 238 11.40 1.94 7.83
C VAL A 238 11.08 1.58 6.38
N PHE A 239 12.00 1.86 5.48
CA PHE A 239 11.92 1.48 4.07
C PHE A 239 13.27 1.06 3.52
N ARG A 240 13.28 0.26 2.47
CA ARG A 240 14.46 -0.04 1.68
C ARG A 240 14.16 0.02 0.20
N LEU A 241 15.15 0.41 -0.58
CA LEU A 241 15.10 0.38 -2.04
C LEU A 241 15.68 -0.95 -2.51
N LEU A 242 15.05 -1.54 -3.50
CA LEU A 242 15.42 -2.85 -4.04
C LEU A 242 16.25 -2.70 -5.33
N PRO A 243 17.04 -3.72 -5.71
CA PRO A 243 17.86 -3.67 -6.92
C PRO A 243 17.07 -3.47 -8.22
N ASP A 244 15.79 -3.85 -8.25
CA ASP A 244 14.89 -3.65 -9.38
C ASP A 244 14.29 -2.23 -9.44
N GLY A 245 14.67 -1.35 -8.50
CA GLY A 245 14.16 0.02 -8.38
C GLY A 245 12.83 0.15 -7.64
N THR A 246 12.23 -0.95 -7.22
CA THR A 246 11.06 -0.92 -6.33
C THR A 246 11.48 -0.68 -4.88
N ASN A 247 10.53 -0.73 -3.96
CA ASN A 247 10.82 -0.57 -2.53
C ASN A 247 10.06 -1.57 -1.68
N GLU A 248 10.53 -1.75 -0.47
CA GLU A 248 9.77 -2.31 0.65
C GLU A 248 9.56 -1.26 1.72
N ARG A 249 8.37 -1.28 2.34
CA ARG A 249 8.01 -0.40 3.46
C ARG A 249 7.47 -1.22 4.61
N ALA A 250 7.93 -0.90 5.81
CA ALA A 250 7.35 -1.41 7.04
C ALA A 250 6.04 -0.68 7.31
N LEU A 251 4.93 -1.42 7.30
CA LEU A 251 3.60 -0.88 7.50
C LEU A 251 2.96 -1.52 8.73
N ALA A 252 2.23 -0.73 9.51
CA ALA A 252 1.33 -1.21 10.56
C ALA A 252 0.04 -1.76 9.94
N ILE A 253 -0.63 -2.67 10.65
CA ILE A 253 -2.01 -3.04 10.36
C ILE A 253 -2.93 -2.31 11.33
N ALA A 254 -3.90 -1.63 10.78
CA ALA A 254 -4.96 -0.95 11.51
C ALA A 254 -6.31 -1.61 11.24
N LYS A 255 -7.22 -1.42 12.19
CA LYS A 255 -8.61 -1.85 12.13
C LYS A 255 -9.51 -0.66 12.41
N ILE A 256 -10.64 -0.56 11.71
CA ILE A 256 -11.71 0.34 12.10
C ILE A 256 -12.56 -0.33 13.19
N ASN A 257 -12.70 0.31 14.32
CA ASN A 257 -13.53 -0.20 15.42
C ASN A 257 -14.27 0.96 16.11
N ASN A 258 -15.59 0.89 16.15
CA ASN A 258 -16.44 1.94 16.69
C ASN A 258 -16.09 3.35 16.13
N ASN A 259 -15.95 3.45 14.81
CA ASN A 259 -15.59 4.66 14.08
C ASN A 259 -14.22 5.25 14.49
N GLN A 260 -13.34 4.43 15.03
CA GLN A 260 -11.97 4.78 15.37
C GLN A 260 -10.99 3.86 14.68
N VAL A 261 -9.79 4.38 14.41
CA VAL A 261 -8.69 3.60 13.85
C VAL A 261 -7.82 3.09 14.98
N ILE A 262 -7.76 1.78 15.14
CA ILE A 262 -6.95 1.10 16.16
C ILE A 262 -5.83 0.34 15.45
N GLU A 263 -4.60 0.55 15.88
CA GLU A 263 -3.47 -0.27 15.44
C GLU A 263 -3.55 -1.64 16.13
N ILE A 264 -3.55 -2.70 15.33
CA ILE A 264 -3.65 -4.09 15.81
C ILE A 264 -2.39 -4.90 15.59
N ASP A 265 -1.49 -4.42 14.74
CA ASP A 265 -0.17 -5.00 14.55
C ASP A 265 0.81 -3.89 14.11
N PRO A 266 1.82 -3.55 14.95
CA PRO A 266 2.67 -2.42 14.71
C PRO A 266 3.57 -2.60 13.48
N ALA A 267 4.04 -1.48 12.92
CA ALA A 267 4.99 -1.51 11.84
C ALA A 267 6.33 -2.09 12.34
N PRO A 268 6.94 -3.04 11.61
CA PRO A 268 8.28 -3.53 11.91
C PRO A 268 9.30 -2.37 11.95
N ARG A 269 10.21 -2.40 12.93
CA ARG A 269 11.25 -1.37 13.09
C ARG A 269 12.53 -1.67 12.32
N TYR A 270 12.62 -2.83 11.69
CA TYR A 270 13.73 -3.27 10.84
C TYR A 270 13.24 -4.35 9.89
N PHE A 271 13.93 -4.52 8.77
CA PHE A 271 13.72 -5.66 7.89
C PHE A 271 14.55 -6.83 8.41
N ALA A 272 13.94 -8.00 8.57
CA ALA A 272 14.71 -9.22 8.82
C ALA A 272 15.71 -9.39 7.67
N ASN A 273 16.98 -9.69 8.01
CA ASN A 273 17.97 -10.05 7.02
C ASN A 273 17.55 -11.38 6.37
N THR A 274 16.77 -11.30 5.31
CA THR A 274 16.72 -12.37 4.32
C THR A 274 18.04 -12.29 3.59
N GLY A 275 18.98 -13.17 3.96
CA GLY A 275 20.28 -13.26 3.29
C GLY A 275 20.04 -13.43 1.80
N PHE A 276 20.58 -12.47 1.04
CA PHE A 276 20.84 -12.62 -0.38
C PHE A 276 22.31 -13.04 -0.53
#